data_673c4c9b2cf96a065cb87dc1826a7687
#
_entry.id   673c4c9b2cf96a065cb87dc1826a7687
#
_cell.length_a   1.000
_cell.length_b   1.000
_cell.length_c   1.000
_cell.angle_alpha   90.00
_cell.angle_beta   90.00
_cell.angle_gamma   90.00
#
_symmetry.space_group_name_H-M   'P 1'
#
loop_
_entity.id
_entity.type
_entity.pdbx_description
1 polymer ?
#
loop_
_entity_poly.entity_id
_entity_poly.type
_entity_poly.pdbx_seq_one_letter_code
_entity_poly.pdbx_strand_id
1 'polypeptide(L)' 'MTWIRPQDQMPKKGEPVLITDVEGMQIVAWWDGSMWHSENHSWWAIEVNYWMPIPEIV' A
#
# COMPACT_ATOMS: atom_id res chain seq x y z
N MET A 1 3.80 5.78 -14.08
CA MET A 1 3.42 4.61 -13.27
C MET A 1 2.01 4.76 -12.78
N THR A 2 1.29 3.68 -12.72
CA THR A 2 -0.15 3.71 -12.47
C THR A 2 -0.44 3.25 -11.05
N TRP A 3 -1.21 4.06 -10.33
CA TRP A 3 -1.75 3.68 -9.04
C TRP A 3 -2.83 2.61 -9.22
N ILE A 4 -2.84 1.64 -8.32
CA ILE A 4 -3.75 0.49 -8.38
C ILE A 4 -4.73 0.60 -7.22
N ARG A 5 -6.01 0.35 -7.49
CA ARG A 5 -7.00 0.31 -6.42
C ARG A 5 -6.95 -1.07 -5.75
N PRO A 6 -6.91 -1.12 -4.42
CA PRO A 6 -6.86 -2.43 -3.72
C PRO A 6 -8.00 -3.37 -4.11
N GLN A 7 -9.19 -2.83 -4.39
CA GLN A 7 -10.33 -3.67 -4.78
C GLN A 7 -10.17 -4.30 -6.16
N ASP A 8 -9.30 -3.73 -7.00
CA ASP A 8 -9.02 -4.29 -8.33
C ASP A 8 -7.91 -5.32 -8.27
N GLN A 9 -6.90 -5.07 -7.47
CA GLN A 9 -5.77 -5.98 -7.33
C GLN A 9 -5.03 -5.66 -6.04
N MET A 10 -4.69 -6.68 -5.27
CA MET A 10 -3.87 -6.54 -4.07
C MET A 10 -2.43 -6.87 -4.38
N PRO A 11 -1.47 -6.25 -3.65
CA PRO A 11 -0.07 -6.61 -3.80
C PRO A 11 0.20 -7.98 -3.21
N LYS A 12 1.37 -8.51 -3.54
CA LYS A 12 1.83 -9.76 -2.95
C LYS A 12 2.00 -9.57 -1.45
N LYS A 13 1.51 -10.51 -0.68
CA LYS A 13 1.57 -10.48 0.78
C LYS A 13 3.00 -10.31 1.28
N GLY A 14 3.20 -9.33 2.14
CA GLY A 14 4.53 -9.06 2.72
C GLY A 14 5.46 -8.24 1.86
N GLU A 15 5.08 -7.92 0.63
CA GLU A 15 5.94 -7.13 -0.27
C GLU A 15 5.78 -5.64 0.02
N PRO A 16 6.89 -4.92 0.29
CA PRO A 16 6.80 -3.48 0.48
C PRO A 16 6.35 -2.78 -0.81
N VAL A 17 5.36 -1.92 -0.67
CA VAL A 17 4.81 -1.11 -1.79
C VAL A 17 4.57 0.30 -1.29
N LEU A 18 4.30 1.20 -2.22
CA LEU A 18 3.92 2.56 -1.87
C LEU A 18 2.40 2.63 -1.81
N ILE A 19 1.86 3.21 -0.73
CA ILE A 19 0.42 3.36 -0.58
C ILE A 19 0.04 4.82 -0.39
N THR A 20 -1.21 5.15 -0.68
CA THR A 20 -1.81 6.41 -0.26
C THR A 20 -2.97 6.08 0.69
N ASP A 21 -3.00 6.74 1.84
CA ASP A 21 -4.09 6.57 2.78
C ASP A 21 -5.22 7.57 2.53
N VAL A 22 -6.25 7.52 3.38
CA VAL A 22 -7.42 8.41 3.23
C VAL A 22 -7.09 9.88 3.38
N GLU A 23 -5.95 10.21 3.97
CA GLU A 23 -5.50 11.60 4.11
C GLU A 23 -4.57 12.03 2.97
N GLY A 24 -4.31 11.14 2.02
CA GLY A 24 -3.44 11.44 0.90
C GLY A 24 -1.95 11.28 1.18
N MET A 25 -1.59 10.75 2.34
CA MET A 25 -0.18 10.51 2.68
C MET A 25 0.38 9.35 1.88
N GLN A 26 1.59 9.50 1.38
CA GLN A 26 2.29 8.47 0.63
C GLN A 26 3.32 7.82 1.56
N ILE A 27 3.18 6.53 1.77
CA ILE A 27 3.99 5.81 2.75
C ILE A 27 4.35 4.44 2.19
N VAL A 28 5.55 3.95 2.50
CA VAL A 28 5.93 2.57 2.20
C VAL A 28 5.25 1.65 3.22
N ALA A 29 4.52 0.68 2.72
CA ALA A 29 3.77 -0.25 3.57
C ALA A 29 3.71 -1.63 2.91
N TRP A 30 3.17 -2.60 3.61
CA TRP A 30 2.95 -3.94 3.07
C TRP A 30 1.62 -4.49 3.56
N TRP A 31 1.08 -5.43 2.79
CA TRP A 31 -0.17 -6.10 3.09
C TRP A 31 0.12 -7.44 3.76
N ASP A 32 -0.51 -7.73 4.91
CA ASP A 32 -0.27 -8.97 5.63
C ASP A 32 -1.32 -10.06 5.37
N GLY A 33 -2.28 -9.76 4.52
CA GLY A 33 -3.42 -10.64 4.25
C GLY A 33 -4.70 -10.16 4.91
N SER A 34 -4.62 -9.24 5.85
CA SER A 34 -5.77 -8.68 6.57
C SER A 34 -5.69 -7.17 6.72
N MET A 35 -4.51 -6.65 6.95
CA MET A 35 -4.29 -5.23 7.19
C MET A 35 -3.01 -4.77 6.50
N TRP A 36 -2.92 -3.47 6.31
CA TRP A 36 -1.70 -2.82 5.84
C TRP A 36 -0.85 -2.40 7.04
N HIS A 37 0.45 -2.54 6.93
CA HIS A 37 1.40 -2.18 7.99
C HIS A 37 2.54 -1.34 7.44
N SER A 38 3.01 -0.42 8.26
CA SER A 38 4.28 0.27 8.02
C SER A 38 5.12 0.14 9.29
N GLU A 39 6.28 0.78 9.30
CA GLU A 39 7.15 0.76 10.46
C GLU A 39 6.47 1.26 11.73
N ASN A 40 5.61 2.27 11.60
CA ASN A 40 5.02 2.97 12.73
C ASN A 40 3.50 2.99 12.76
N HIS A 41 2.85 2.36 11.79
CA HIS A 41 1.40 2.49 11.67
C HIS A 41 0.79 1.28 10.99
N SER A 42 -0.50 1.09 11.23
CA SER A 42 -1.29 0.06 10.56
C SER A 42 -2.61 0.66 10.09
N TRP A 43 -3.14 0.12 9.01
CA TRP A 43 -4.41 0.58 8.43
C TRP A 43 -5.31 -0.60 8.14
N TRP A 44 -6.62 -0.37 8.33
CA TRP A 44 -7.62 -1.30 7.81
C TRP A 44 -7.58 -1.25 6.28
N ALA A 45 -8.02 -2.33 5.64
CA ALA A 45 -8.01 -2.42 4.17
C ALA A 45 -8.68 -1.23 3.51
N ILE A 46 -9.80 -0.76 4.05
CA ILE A 46 -10.56 0.33 3.44
C ILE A 46 -9.92 1.71 3.62
N GLU A 47 -8.91 1.82 4.46
CA GLU A 47 -8.24 3.09 4.71
C GLU A 47 -7.13 3.40 3.71
N VAL A 48 -6.79 2.45 2.85
CA VAL A 48 -5.80 2.64 1.79
C VAL A 48 -6.52 2.85 0.48
N ASN A 49 -6.33 4.01 -0.14
CA ASN A 49 -7.00 4.35 -1.40
C ASN A 49 -6.34 3.70 -2.60
N TYR A 50 -5.01 3.77 -2.67
CA TYR A 50 -4.26 3.26 -3.82
C TYR A 50 -2.92 2.71 -3.35
N TRP A 51 -2.36 1.84 -4.16
CA TRP A 51 -0.99 1.37 -3.96
C TRP A 51 -0.30 1.25 -5.32
N MET A 52 1.01 1.18 -5.31
CA MET A 52 1.80 0.89 -6.50
C MET A 52 3.13 0.27 -6.09
N PRO A 53 3.74 -0.52 -6.98
CA PRO A 53 5.09 -1.02 -6.70
C PRO A 53 6.06 0.14 -6.50
N ILE A 54 7.03 -0.05 -5.61
CA ILE A 54 8.06 0.97 -5.38
C ILE A 54 8.93 1.04 -6.63
N PRO A 55 9.13 2.25 -7.22
CA PRO A 55 9.97 2.38 -8.40
C PRO A 55 11.41 1.96 -8.12
N GLU A 56 12.00 1.22 -9.04
CA GLU A 56 13.43 0.94 -8.96
C GLU A 56 14.21 2.19 -9.34
N ILE A 57 15.18 2.54 -8.50
CA ILE A 57 16.11 3.61 -8.79
C ILE A 57 17.40 2.96 -9.24
N VAL A 58 17.76 3.24 -10.46
CA VAL A 58 18.95 2.65 -11.07
C VAL A 58 20.11 3.62 -11.01
#